data_e19bdce8aea0f9679a7d97ef632293f8
#
_entry.id   e19bdce8aea0f9679a7d97ef632293f8
#
_cell.length_a   1.000
_cell.length_b   1.000
_cell.length_c   1.000
_cell.angle_alpha   90.00
_cell.angle_beta   90.00
_cell.angle_gamma   90.00
#
_symmetry.space_group_name_H-M   'P 1'
#
loop_
_entity.id
_entity.type
_entity.pdbx_description
1 polymer ?
#
loop_
_entity_poly.entity_id
_entity_poly.type
_entity_poly.pdbx_seq_one_letter_code
_entity_poly.pdbx_strand_id
1 'polypeptide(L)'
;LAKALFDDDTAIEFVQQDPAARIPNITTGKVDIVVQFMTVTGERAQLVAFSRPYYVEGIALLTKPDSAAKEFSALEALGGDARVSILQNVDAEANVHLVLPQSQVLLIDTQANVIQALESGRADAAAVDLSTVRWLVKLHPDRYYDSGKRWFSMLYSAAVRQGDPDWLQFVNTTFNVAMHGHQNEIFDKAFADYFGEAIPARQTGFPPI
;
A
#
# COMPACT_ATOMS: atom_id res chain seq x y z
N LEU A 1 5.86 16.60 7.20
CA LEU A 1 5.68 17.84 6.42
C LEU A 1 5.31 19.01 7.35
N ALA A 2 4.21 18.93 8.11
CA ALA A 2 3.77 20.01 9.01
C ALA A 2 4.87 20.46 9.98
N LYS A 3 5.56 19.52 10.63
CA LYS A 3 6.72 19.83 11.49
C LYS A 3 7.83 20.59 10.76
N ALA A 4 8.10 20.23 9.51
CA ALA A 4 9.14 20.88 8.72
C ALA A 4 8.74 22.29 8.22
N LEU A 5 7.42 22.54 8.03
CA LEU A 5 6.90 23.84 7.59
C LEU A 5 6.66 24.81 8.73
N PHE A 6 6.08 24.32 9.82
CA PHE A 6 5.47 25.16 10.86
C PHE A 6 6.11 24.96 12.23
N ASP A 7 7.11 24.07 12.34
CA ASP A 7 7.68 23.60 13.61
C ASP A 7 6.63 22.95 14.54
N ASP A 8 5.48 22.55 13.97
CA ASP A 8 4.34 21.97 14.65
C ASP A 8 3.82 20.78 13.83
N ASP A 9 3.85 19.59 14.39
CA ASP A 9 3.37 18.36 13.74
C ASP A 9 1.84 18.21 13.74
N THR A 10 1.16 19.04 14.52
CA THR A 10 -0.30 19.11 14.59
C THR A 10 -0.92 20.12 13.63
N ALA A 11 -0.11 20.98 12.99
CA ALA A 11 -0.56 21.98 12.01
C ALA A 11 -0.94 21.33 10.66
N ILE A 12 -1.89 20.39 10.70
CA ILE A 12 -2.39 19.63 9.54
C ILE A 12 -3.86 19.32 9.72
N GLU A 13 -4.62 19.44 8.63
CA GLU A 13 -6.01 18.99 8.56
C GLU A 13 -6.09 17.72 7.71
N PHE A 14 -6.66 16.65 8.27
CA PHE A 14 -6.90 15.40 7.55
C PHE A 14 -8.29 15.40 6.91
N VAL A 15 -8.32 15.26 5.59
CA VAL A 15 -9.57 15.14 4.81
C VAL A 15 -9.74 13.69 4.38
N GLN A 16 -10.75 13.01 4.93
CA GLN A 16 -11.11 11.67 4.49
C GLN A 16 -11.76 11.73 3.10
N GLN A 17 -11.33 10.84 2.21
CA GLN A 17 -11.80 10.83 0.83
C GLN A 17 -11.80 9.42 0.22
N ASP A 18 -12.72 9.19 -0.69
CA ASP A 18 -12.73 7.97 -1.49
C ASP A 18 -11.63 7.99 -2.56
N PRO A 19 -11.18 6.82 -3.04
CA PRO A 19 -10.15 6.72 -4.08
C PRO A 19 -10.43 7.57 -5.32
N ALA A 20 -11.68 7.62 -5.78
CA ALA A 20 -12.09 8.40 -6.95
C ALA A 20 -12.01 9.92 -6.74
N ALA A 21 -12.09 10.39 -5.49
CA ALA A 21 -12.05 11.81 -5.16
C ALA A 21 -10.62 12.38 -5.03
N ARG A 22 -9.58 11.54 -4.97
CA ARG A 22 -8.20 11.96 -4.71
C ARG A 22 -7.68 12.99 -5.71
N ILE A 23 -7.73 12.68 -7.00
CA ILE A 23 -7.28 13.59 -8.05
C ILE A 23 -8.15 14.83 -8.15
N PRO A 24 -9.49 14.74 -8.21
CA PRO A 24 -10.36 15.93 -8.16
C PRO A 24 -10.09 16.86 -6.98
N ASN A 25 -9.88 16.33 -5.78
CA ASN A 25 -9.62 17.16 -4.60
C ASN A 25 -8.28 17.91 -4.68
N ILE A 26 -7.23 17.30 -5.28
CA ILE A 26 -5.96 17.99 -5.53
C ILE A 26 -6.14 19.08 -6.60
N THR A 27 -6.74 18.75 -7.73
CA THR A 27 -6.85 19.67 -8.87
C THR A 27 -7.72 20.88 -8.57
N THR A 28 -8.72 20.74 -7.72
CA THR A 28 -9.59 21.84 -7.25
C THR A 28 -9.02 22.62 -6.05
N GLY A 29 -7.92 22.16 -5.46
CA GLY A 29 -7.32 22.80 -4.28
C GLY A 29 -8.07 22.56 -2.97
N LYS A 30 -8.92 21.53 -2.92
CA LYS A 30 -9.57 21.12 -1.68
C LYS A 30 -8.60 20.48 -0.69
N VAL A 31 -7.54 19.86 -1.20
CA VAL A 31 -6.40 19.36 -0.44
C VAL A 31 -5.09 19.77 -1.12
N ASP A 32 -4.05 20.01 -0.33
CA ASP A 32 -2.73 20.41 -0.84
C ASP A 32 -1.90 19.20 -1.26
N ILE A 33 -2.15 18.04 -0.64
CA ILE A 33 -1.41 16.80 -0.87
C ILE A 33 -2.29 15.58 -0.59
N VAL A 34 -2.08 14.52 -1.34
CA VAL A 34 -2.61 13.17 -1.05
C VAL A 34 -1.45 12.22 -0.76
N VAL A 35 -1.44 11.63 0.44
CA VAL A 35 -0.45 10.64 0.87
C VAL A 35 -1.21 9.40 1.34
N GLN A 36 -1.72 8.61 0.38
CA GLN A 36 -2.47 7.39 0.70
C GLN A 36 -2.62 6.50 -0.54
N PHE A 37 -1.98 5.34 -0.56
CA PHE A 37 -2.16 4.30 -1.59
C PHE A 37 -2.25 4.88 -3.03
N MET A 38 -1.40 5.88 -3.32
CA MET A 38 -1.44 6.59 -4.58
C MET A 38 -0.37 6.03 -5.51
N THR A 39 -0.76 5.00 -6.27
CA THR A 39 0.10 4.38 -7.29
C THR A 39 0.45 5.39 -8.37
N VAL A 40 1.74 5.49 -8.67
CA VAL A 40 2.24 6.29 -9.79
C VAL A 40 1.91 5.59 -11.10
N THR A 41 1.12 6.25 -11.95
CA THR A 41 0.84 5.80 -13.32
C THR A 41 1.00 6.96 -14.30
N GLY A 42 1.29 6.66 -15.57
CA GLY A 42 1.41 7.67 -16.61
C GLY A 42 0.13 8.50 -16.81
N GLU A 43 -1.04 7.87 -16.68
CA GLU A 43 -2.33 8.56 -16.79
C GLU A 43 -2.53 9.56 -15.66
N ARG A 44 -2.26 9.16 -14.41
CA ARG A 44 -2.36 10.05 -13.24
C ARG A 44 -1.34 11.18 -13.28
N ALA A 45 -0.13 10.92 -13.80
CA ALA A 45 0.91 11.92 -13.95
C ALA A 45 0.56 13.04 -14.96
N GLN A 46 -0.44 12.83 -15.83
CA GLN A 46 -0.98 13.89 -16.68
C GLN A 46 -1.85 14.89 -15.90
N LEU A 47 -2.37 14.50 -14.74
CA LEU A 47 -3.33 15.27 -13.96
C LEU A 47 -2.74 15.88 -12.67
N VAL A 48 -1.75 15.22 -12.07
CA VAL A 48 -1.11 15.62 -10.82
C VAL A 48 0.41 15.48 -10.93
N ALA A 49 1.15 16.16 -10.06
CA ALA A 49 2.58 15.96 -9.89
C ALA A 49 2.82 14.97 -8.75
N PHE A 50 3.71 13.98 -8.98
CA PHE A 50 4.09 12.99 -7.99
C PHE A 50 5.40 13.35 -7.30
N SER A 51 5.47 13.14 -6.00
CA SER A 51 6.73 13.12 -5.27
C SER A 51 7.59 11.90 -5.68
N ARG A 52 8.83 11.86 -5.21
CA ARG A 52 9.57 10.59 -5.19
C ARG A 52 8.79 9.54 -4.42
N PRO A 53 8.86 8.27 -4.82
CA PRO A 53 8.18 7.20 -4.10
C PRO A 53 8.63 7.12 -2.64
N TYR A 54 7.68 7.02 -1.73
CA TYR A 54 7.93 6.81 -0.31
C TYR A 54 7.76 5.35 0.10
N TYR A 55 7.14 4.52 -0.74
CA TYR A 55 6.92 3.11 -0.49
C TYR A 55 6.87 2.32 -1.80
N VAL A 56 7.45 1.13 -1.81
CA VAL A 56 7.27 0.15 -2.88
C VAL A 56 6.25 -0.86 -2.39
N GLU A 57 5.06 -0.77 -2.94
CA GLU A 57 3.95 -1.66 -2.61
C GLU A 57 3.95 -2.87 -3.54
N GLY A 58 3.24 -3.91 -3.14
CA GLY A 58 2.96 -5.08 -3.97
C GLY A 58 1.64 -5.69 -3.58
N ILE A 59 1.11 -6.58 -4.40
CA ILE A 59 0.01 -7.44 -4.01
C ILE A 59 0.58 -8.63 -3.23
N ALA A 60 -0.09 -9.00 -2.14
CA ALA A 60 0.23 -10.19 -1.35
C ALA A 60 -1.04 -10.97 -1.03
N LEU A 61 -0.89 -12.25 -0.65
CA LEU A 61 -2.01 -13.10 -0.28
C LEU A 61 -2.08 -13.24 1.24
N LEU A 62 -3.15 -12.66 1.79
CA LEU A 62 -3.56 -12.86 3.18
C LEU A 62 -4.35 -14.16 3.28
N THR A 63 -3.99 -15.01 4.25
CA THR A 63 -4.67 -16.28 4.53
C THR A 63 -4.99 -16.37 6.03
N LYS A 64 -5.55 -17.51 6.46
CA LYS A 64 -5.81 -17.77 7.88
C LYS A 64 -4.78 -18.75 8.45
N PRO A 65 -4.31 -18.56 9.70
CA PRO A 65 -3.27 -19.40 10.30
C PRO A 65 -3.71 -20.86 10.50
N ASP A 66 -5.01 -21.11 10.67
CA ASP A 66 -5.62 -22.43 10.83
C ASP A 66 -5.99 -23.11 9.49
N SER A 67 -5.82 -22.41 8.36
CA SER A 67 -6.09 -22.96 7.03
C SER A 67 -5.03 -23.98 6.62
N ALA A 68 -5.45 -25.10 6.06
CA ALA A 68 -4.56 -26.07 5.40
C ALA A 68 -3.84 -25.44 4.17
N ALA A 69 -4.42 -24.41 3.56
CA ALA A 69 -3.89 -23.67 2.44
C ALA A 69 -3.30 -22.31 2.83
N LYS A 70 -2.72 -22.18 4.04
CA LYS A 70 -2.16 -20.91 4.53
C LYS A 70 -0.91 -20.46 3.77
N GLU A 71 -0.06 -21.40 3.38
CA GLU A 71 1.15 -21.14 2.59
C GLU A 71 0.82 -21.02 1.10
N PHE A 72 1.56 -20.19 0.36
CA PHE A 72 1.34 -20.03 -1.07
C PHE A 72 1.38 -21.37 -1.85
N SER A 73 2.34 -22.24 -1.54
CA SER A 73 2.46 -23.55 -2.20
C SER A 73 1.23 -24.44 -2.01
N ALA A 74 0.56 -24.33 -0.86
CA ALA A 74 -0.67 -25.06 -0.61
C ALA A 74 -1.86 -24.47 -1.36
N LEU A 75 -1.95 -23.13 -1.49
CA LEU A 75 -2.93 -22.48 -2.36
C LEU A 75 -2.73 -22.86 -3.83
N GLU A 76 -1.49 -22.87 -4.31
CA GLU A 76 -1.14 -23.29 -5.67
C GLU A 76 -1.55 -24.73 -5.95
N ALA A 77 -1.39 -25.62 -4.97
CA ALA A 77 -1.77 -27.03 -5.08
C ALA A 77 -3.30 -27.25 -5.17
N LEU A 78 -4.12 -26.29 -4.74
CA LEU A 78 -5.58 -26.34 -4.93
C LEU A 78 -5.98 -26.15 -6.40
N GLY A 79 -5.12 -25.53 -7.23
CA GLY A 79 -5.41 -25.29 -8.64
C GLY A 79 -6.71 -24.54 -8.86
N GLY A 80 -7.66 -25.13 -9.61
CA GLY A 80 -8.97 -24.55 -9.89
C GLY A 80 -9.94 -24.49 -8.72
N ASP A 81 -9.63 -25.13 -7.61
CA ASP A 81 -10.44 -25.08 -6.39
C ASP A 81 -10.05 -23.91 -5.47
N ALA A 82 -8.88 -23.27 -5.70
CA ALA A 82 -8.46 -22.11 -4.96
C ALA A 82 -9.38 -20.90 -5.23
N ARG A 83 -9.92 -20.29 -4.17
CA ARG A 83 -10.79 -19.11 -4.24
C ARG A 83 -10.05 -17.90 -3.69
N VAL A 84 -9.89 -16.87 -4.51
CA VAL A 84 -9.15 -15.65 -4.12
C VAL A 84 -10.05 -14.43 -4.22
N SER A 85 -10.27 -13.75 -3.12
CA SER A 85 -10.97 -12.46 -3.11
C SER A 85 -10.01 -11.32 -3.42
N ILE A 86 -10.47 -10.34 -4.19
CA ILE A 86 -9.70 -9.14 -4.55
C ILE A 86 -10.66 -7.96 -4.78
N LEU A 87 -10.16 -6.74 -4.54
CA LEU A 87 -10.89 -5.51 -4.83
C LEU A 87 -11.13 -5.38 -6.34
N GLN A 88 -12.39 -5.19 -6.72
CA GLN A 88 -12.81 -5.11 -8.13
C GLN A 88 -12.15 -3.92 -8.84
N ASN A 89 -11.48 -4.21 -9.94
CA ASN A 89 -10.98 -3.26 -10.94
C ASN A 89 -10.73 -4.00 -12.26
N VAL A 90 -10.37 -3.26 -13.32
CA VAL A 90 -10.24 -3.82 -14.68
C VAL A 90 -9.15 -4.91 -14.81
N ASP A 91 -8.13 -4.86 -13.96
CA ASP A 91 -6.98 -5.78 -14.02
C ASP A 91 -6.97 -6.81 -12.87
N ALA A 92 -7.97 -6.77 -11.98
CA ALA A 92 -7.95 -7.54 -10.73
C ALA A 92 -7.79 -9.05 -10.96
N GLU A 93 -8.61 -9.62 -11.85
CA GLU A 93 -8.57 -11.05 -12.17
C GLU A 93 -7.26 -11.43 -12.85
N ALA A 94 -6.81 -10.65 -13.83
CA ALA A 94 -5.54 -10.86 -14.51
C ALA A 94 -4.35 -10.82 -13.53
N ASN A 95 -4.38 -9.90 -12.56
CA ASN A 95 -3.35 -9.80 -11.53
C ASN A 95 -3.27 -11.05 -10.64
N VAL A 96 -4.41 -11.64 -10.25
CA VAL A 96 -4.42 -12.91 -9.48
C VAL A 96 -3.89 -14.04 -10.33
N HIS A 97 -4.31 -14.13 -11.59
CA HIS A 97 -3.91 -15.18 -12.51
C HIS A 97 -2.42 -15.15 -12.90
N LEU A 98 -1.70 -14.04 -12.65
CA LEU A 98 -0.23 -14.04 -12.78
C LEU A 98 0.45 -15.04 -11.83
N VAL A 99 -0.15 -15.35 -10.70
CA VAL A 99 0.45 -16.23 -9.67
C VAL A 99 -0.39 -17.46 -9.38
N LEU A 100 -1.70 -17.40 -9.56
CA LEU A 100 -2.64 -18.52 -9.40
C LEU A 100 -3.53 -18.64 -10.66
N PRO A 101 -2.98 -19.14 -11.76
CA PRO A 101 -3.61 -19.03 -13.08
C PRO A 101 -4.93 -19.81 -13.23
N GLN A 102 -5.20 -20.78 -12.36
CA GLN A 102 -6.41 -21.60 -12.40
C GLN A 102 -7.43 -21.23 -11.33
N SER A 103 -7.09 -20.30 -10.40
CA SER A 103 -7.95 -19.97 -9.27
C SER A 103 -9.26 -19.31 -9.68
N GLN A 104 -10.27 -19.48 -8.83
CA GLN A 104 -11.53 -18.75 -8.91
C GLN A 104 -11.34 -17.37 -8.25
N VAL A 105 -11.58 -16.30 -9.00
CA VAL A 105 -11.41 -14.92 -8.51
C VAL A 105 -12.76 -14.33 -8.12
N LEU A 106 -12.86 -13.86 -6.87
CA LEU A 106 -14.01 -13.18 -6.32
C LEU A 106 -13.77 -11.66 -6.35
N LEU A 107 -14.37 -10.98 -7.33
CA LEU A 107 -14.30 -9.53 -7.46
C LEU A 107 -15.26 -8.87 -6.46
N ILE A 108 -14.74 -8.06 -5.56
CA ILE A 108 -15.47 -7.49 -4.43
C ILE A 108 -15.31 -5.96 -4.40
N ASP A 109 -16.34 -5.26 -3.99
CA ASP A 109 -16.49 -3.80 -4.08
C ASP A 109 -15.68 -2.99 -3.06
N THR A 110 -15.39 -3.56 -1.87
CA THR A 110 -14.65 -2.87 -0.81
C THR A 110 -13.55 -3.73 -0.23
N GLN A 111 -12.47 -3.09 0.22
CA GLN A 111 -11.36 -3.75 0.91
C GLN A 111 -11.83 -4.54 2.15
N ALA A 112 -12.76 -3.97 2.92
CA ALA A 112 -13.33 -4.63 4.09
C ALA A 112 -14.04 -5.93 3.71
N ASN A 113 -14.82 -5.93 2.63
CA ASN A 113 -15.55 -7.09 2.14
C ASN A 113 -14.61 -8.14 1.52
N VAL A 114 -13.47 -7.72 0.93
CA VAL A 114 -12.41 -8.63 0.47
C VAL A 114 -11.87 -9.45 1.65
N ILE A 115 -11.53 -8.79 2.76
CA ILE A 115 -11.04 -9.44 3.98
C ILE A 115 -12.15 -10.28 4.62
N GLN A 116 -13.39 -9.79 4.65
CA GLN A 116 -14.53 -10.54 5.18
C GLN A 116 -14.80 -11.84 4.40
N ALA A 117 -14.54 -11.86 3.09
CA ALA A 117 -14.67 -13.08 2.29
C ALA A 117 -13.70 -14.18 2.74
N LEU A 118 -12.48 -13.80 3.10
CA LEU A 118 -11.50 -14.71 3.71
C LEU A 118 -11.97 -15.18 5.10
N GLU A 119 -12.40 -14.25 5.95
CA GLU A 119 -12.84 -14.57 7.34
C GLU A 119 -14.02 -15.53 7.36
N SER A 120 -14.98 -15.34 6.48
CA SER A 120 -16.18 -16.19 6.36
C SER A 120 -15.95 -17.51 5.64
N GLY A 121 -14.74 -17.76 5.11
CA GLY A 121 -14.43 -18.95 4.34
C GLY A 121 -15.03 -18.98 2.92
N ARG A 122 -15.52 -17.83 2.42
CA ARG A 122 -15.93 -17.69 1.00
C ARG A 122 -14.71 -17.68 0.07
N ALA A 123 -13.58 -17.18 0.54
CA ALA A 123 -12.29 -17.22 -0.12
C ALA A 123 -11.27 -17.98 0.74
N ASP A 124 -10.31 -18.60 0.11
CA ASP A 124 -9.19 -19.30 0.74
C ASP A 124 -8.03 -18.31 0.99
N ALA A 125 -7.94 -17.27 0.16
CA ALA A 125 -7.01 -16.15 0.31
C ALA A 125 -7.66 -14.83 -0.10
N ALA A 126 -7.14 -13.72 0.46
CA ALA A 126 -7.45 -12.36 0.04
C ALA A 126 -6.20 -11.73 -0.60
N ALA A 127 -6.30 -11.32 -1.86
CA ALA A 127 -5.26 -10.56 -2.55
C ALA A 127 -5.42 -9.08 -2.22
N VAL A 128 -4.49 -8.56 -1.42
CA VAL A 128 -4.50 -7.19 -0.91
C VAL A 128 -3.09 -6.60 -0.95
N ASP A 129 -2.97 -5.32 -0.68
CA ASP A 129 -1.67 -4.64 -0.57
C ASP A 129 -0.80 -5.31 0.51
N LEU A 130 0.48 -5.47 0.24
CA LEU A 130 1.45 -6.04 1.17
C LEU A 130 1.46 -5.33 2.52
N SER A 131 1.35 -4.00 2.50
CA SER A 131 1.26 -3.19 3.73
C SER A 131 0.04 -3.57 4.57
N THR A 132 -1.10 -3.87 3.94
CA THR A 132 -2.31 -4.36 4.61
C THR A 132 -2.09 -5.74 5.22
N VAL A 133 -1.44 -6.67 4.50
CA VAL A 133 -1.10 -8.00 5.03
C VAL A 133 -0.24 -7.87 6.29
N ARG A 134 0.86 -7.11 6.21
CA ARG A 134 1.79 -6.88 7.32
C ARG A 134 1.08 -6.30 8.55
N TRP A 135 0.25 -5.28 8.33
CA TRP A 135 -0.50 -4.62 9.40
C TRP A 135 -1.50 -5.54 10.07
N LEU A 136 -2.30 -6.28 9.28
CA LEU A 136 -3.31 -7.21 9.82
C LEU A 136 -2.67 -8.39 10.56
N VAL A 137 -1.62 -8.98 10.02
CA VAL A 137 -0.90 -10.09 10.66
C VAL A 137 -0.27 -9.63 11.98
N LYS A 138 0.27 -8.41 12.03
CA LYS A 138 0.80 -7.86 13.28
C LYS A 138 -0.29 -7.65 14.34
N LEU A 139 -1.43 -7.06 13.93
CA LEU A 139 -2.52 -6.76 14.88
C LEU A 139 -3.26 -8.02 15.36
N HIS A 140 -3.42 -8.99 14.47
CA HIS A 140 -4.25 -10.17 14.68
C HIS A 140 -3.57 -11.44 14.16
N PRO A 141 -2.40 -11.84 14.76
CA PRO A 141 -1.65 -13.02 14.31
C PRO A 141 -2.40 -14.35 14.52
N ASP A 142 -3.43 -14.33 15.36
CA ASP A 142 -4.36 -15.43 15.59
C ASP A 142 -5.42 -15.57 14.49
N ARG A 143 -5.65 -14.52 13.68
CA ARG A 143 -6.69 -14.48 12.64
C ARG A 143 -6.11 -14.48 11.23
N TYR A 144 -4.93 -13.91 11.04
CA TYR A 144 -4.35 -13.67 9.72
C TYR A 144 -2.93 -14.23 9.60
N TYR A 145 -2.59 -14.64 8.41
CA TYR A 145 -1.30 -15.19 8.05
C TYR A 145 -0.84 -14.64 6.71
N ASP A 146 0.43 -14.30 6.57
CA ASP A 146 1.07 -13.94 5.30
C ASP A 146 1.51 -15.21 4.58
N SER A 147 0.89 -15.53 3.44
CA SER A 147 1.22 -16.73 2.65
C SER A 147 2.66 -16.75 2.12
N GLY A 148 3.39 -15.63 2.23
CA GLY A 148 4.75 -15.45 1.73
C GLY A 148 4.83 -15.04 0.26
N LYS A 149 3.73 -15.04 -0.51
CA LYS A 149 3.73 -14.63 -1.91
C LYS A 149 3.52 -13.14 -2.08
N ARG A 150 4.43 -12.52 -2.84
CA ARG A 150 4.37 -11.09 -3.22
C ARG A 150 4.64 -10.96 -4.71
N TRP A 151 3.89 -10.09 -5.36
CA TRP A 151 4.06 -9.80 -6.79
C TRP A 151 3.53 -8.41 -7.15
N PHE A 152 3.72 -7.98 -8.38
CA PHE A 152 3.19 -6.74 -8.95
C PHE A 152 3.61 -5.49 -8.17
N SER A 153 4.92 -5.17 -8.23
CA SER A 153 5.46 -4.00 -7.53
C SER A 153 4.84 -2.69 -8.04
N MET A 154 4.37 -1.87 -7.11
CA MET A 154 3.78 -0.56 -7.34
C MET A 154 4.54 0.51 -6.59
N LEU A 155 4.77 1.66 -7.22
CA LEU A 155 5.38 2.80 -6.55
C LEU A 155 4.28 3.67 -5.95
N TYR A 156 4.30 3.85 -4.63
CA TYR A 156 3.43 4.80 -3.94
C TYR A 156 4.16 6.11 -3.71
N SER A 157 3.53 7.20 -4.16
CA SER A 157 4.05 8.57 -4.04
C SER A 157 2.97 9.49 -3.51
N ALA A 158 3.38 10.59 -2.90
CA ALA A 158 2.47 11.69 -2.63
C ALA A 158 2.11 12.37 -3.96
N ALA A 159 0.86 12.78 -4.08
CA ALA A 159 0.39 13.56 -5.22
C ALA A 159 0.06 14.98 -4.78
N VAL A 160 0.52 15.96 -5.57
CA VAL A 160 0.27 17.39 -5.39
C VAL A 160 -0.25 18.00 -6.68
N ARG A 161 -0.81 19.21 -6.62
CA ARG A 161 -1.25 19.94 -7.82
C ARG A 161 -0.06 20.25 -8.72
N GLN A 162 -0.26 20.14 -10.03
CA GLN A 162 0.73 20.58 -11.01
C GLN A 162 0.90 22.11 -10.98
N GLY A 163 2.08 22.58 -11.41
CA GLY A 163 2.37 24.00 -11.53
C GLY A 163 2.95 24.65 -10.26
N ASP A 164 3.22 23.88 -9.21
CA ASP A 164 3.91 24.34 -8.02
C ASP A 164 5.20 23.52 -7.78
N PRO A 165 6.28 23.84 -8.48
CA PRO A 165 7.54 23.12 -8.36
C PRO A 165 8.21 23.30 -6.98
N ASP A 166 7.99 24.43 -6.32
CA ASP A 166 8.58 24.73 -5.01
C ASP A 166 7.95 23.84 -3.93
N TRP A 167 6.63 23.69 -3.97
CA TRP A 167 5.91 22.77 -3.10
C TRP A 167 6.35 21.32 -3.32
N LEU A 168 6.41 20.87 -4.56
CA LEU A 168 6.88 19.52 -4.89
C LEU A 168 8.32 19.28 -4.43
N GLN A 169 9.21 20.26 -4.62
CA GLN A 169 10.61 20.19 -4.18
C GLN A 169 10.70 20.11 -2.66
N PHE A 170 9.90 20.89 -1.93
CA PHE A 170 9.83 20.83 -0.47
C PHE A 170 9.37 19.45 0.01
N VAL A 171 8.30 18.89 -0.58
CA VAL A 171 7.80 17.55 -0.24
C VAL A 171 8.88 16.51 -0.46
N ASN A 172 9.55 16.53 -1.63
CA ASN A 172 10.62 15.60 -1.96
C ASN A 172 11.81 15.70 -0.99
N THR A 173 12.20 16.91 -0.65
CA THR A 173 13.32 17.14 0.29
C THR A 173 12.98 16.62 1.68
N THR A 174 11.80 16.95 2.18
CA THR A 174 11.34 16.49 3.50
C THR A 174 11.25 14.97 3.57
N PHE A 175 10.69 14.32 2.54
CA PHE A 175 10.62 12.87 2.50
C PHE A 175 12.01 12.23 2.46
N ASN A 176 12.93 12.76 1.64
CA ASN A 176 14.29 12.23 1.58
C ASN A 176 15.01 12.34 2.93
N VAL A 177 14.89 13.48 3.60
CA VAL A 177 15.53 13.68 4.91
C VAL A 177 14.92 12.77 5.97
N ALA A 178 13.59 12.60 5.96
CA ALA A 178 12.89 11.75 6.93
C ALA A 178 13.07 10.25 6.67
N MET A 179 13.24 9.82 5.43
CA MET A 179 13.33 8.40 5.09
C MET A 179 14.78 7.90 4.96
N HIS A 180 15.67 8.73 4.45
CA HIS A 180 17.03 8.33 4.09
C HIS A 180 18.12 9.19 4.74
N GLY A 181 17.77 10.35 5.26
CA GLY A 181 18.68 11.32 5.87
C GLY A 181 18.84 11.13 7.39
N HIS A 182 19.20 12.22 8.04
CA HIS A 182 19.52 12.28 9.48
C HIS A 182 18.31 12.53 10.39
N GLN A 183 17.10 12.70 9.85
CA GLN A 183 15.84 12.90 10.60
C GLN A 183 14.88 11.72 10.41
N ASN A 184 15.42 10.52 10.42
CA ASN A 184 14.70 9.30 10.08
C ASN A 184 13.98 8.63 11.26
N GLU A 185 14.19 9.09 12.47
CA GLU A 185 13.68 8.46 13.70
C GLU A 185 12.15 8.32 13.70
N ILE A 186 11.43 9.36 13.23
CA ILE A 186 9.96 9.34 13.19
C ILE A 186 9.47 8.29 12.17
N PHE A 187 10.11 8.23 11.00
CA PHE A 187 9.74 7.28 9.95
C PHE A 187 10.05 5.85 10.37
N ASP A 188 11.22 5.61 10.95
CA ASP A 188 11.64 4.28 11.43
C ASP A 188 10.72 3.77 12.56
N LYS A 189 10.39 4.67 13.50
CA LYS A 189 9.44 4.37 14.56
C LYS A 189 8.06 4.04 14.01
N ALA A 190 7.53 4.86 13.10
CA ALA A 190 6.22 4.62 12.49
C ALA A 190 6.20 3.28 11.75
N PHE A 191 7.23 2.97 11.00
CA PHE A 191 7.34 1.69 10.27
C PHE A 191 7.31 0.50 11.24
N ALA A 192 8.09 0.54 12.31
CA ALA A 192 8.11 -0.49 13.33
C ALA A 192 6.78 -0.61 14.08
N ASP A 193 6.15 0.53 14.40
CA ASP A 193 4.85 0.57 15.09
C ASP A 193 3.73 -0.04 14.23
N TYR A 194 3.75 0.19 12.91
CA TYR A 194 2.72 -0.34 12.00
C TYR A 194 2.97 -1.77 11.56
N PHE A 195 4.22 -2.13 11.25
CA PHE A 195 4.53 -3.43 10.63
C PHE A 195 5.17 -4.45 11.59
N GLY A 196 5.61 -4.01 12.79
CA GLY A 196 6.23 -4.89 13.78
C GLY A 196 7.66 -5.30 13.45
N GLU A 197 8.26 -4.73 12.43
CA GLU A 197 9.63 -5.01 11.98
C GLU A 197 10.41 -3.70 11.80
N ALA A 198 11.72 -3.76 11.98
CA ALA A 198 12.60 -2.62 11.74
C ALA A 198 12.88 -2.46 10.24
N ILE A 199 13.04 -1.21 9.79
CA ILE A 199 13.57 -0.95 8.44
C ILE A 199 15.00 -1.46 8.36
N PRO A 200 15.40 -2.09 7.23
CA PRO A 200 16.80 -2.46 7.00
C PRO A 200 17.73 -1.26 7.17
N ALA A 201 18.87 -1.48 7.80
CA ALA A 201 19.85 -0.42 8.06
C ALA A 201 20.28 0.26 6.75
N ARG A 202 20.27 1.59 6.75
CA ARG A 202 20.77 2.40 5.65
C ARG A 202 22.27 2.25 5.51
N GLN A 203 22.74 2.08 4.29
CA GLN A 203 24.18 1.89 4.03
C GLN A 203 24.79 3.20 3.56
N THR A 204 25.74 3.74 4.33
CA THR A 204 26.51 4.92 3.95
C THR A 204 27.29 4.64 2.65
N GLY A 205 27.23 5.58 1.70
CA GLY A 205 27.92 5.44 0.40
C GLY A 205 27.10 4.77 -0.70
N PHE A 206 25.86 4.31 -0.38
CA PHE A 206 24.94 3.78 -1.36
C PHE A 206 23.75 4.73 -1.56
N PRO A 207 23.25 4.89 -2.79
CA PRO A 207 22.05 5.66 -3.02
C PRO A 207 20.85 4.99 -2.33
N PRO A 208 19.83 5.75 -1.90
CA PRO A 208 18.58 5.19 -1.44
C PRO A 208 17.92 4.42 -2.58
N ILE A 209 17.47 3.20 -2.30
CA ILE A 209 16.80 2.31 -3.24
C ILE A 209 15.30 2.60 -3.19
#